data_6c5317eb921a061dc682815ad34ae5de
#
_entry.id   6c5317eb921a061dc682815ad34ae5de
#
_cell.length_a   1.000
_cell.length_b   1.000
_cell.length_c   1.000
_cell.angle_alpha   90.00
_cell.angle_beta   90.00
_cell.angle_gamma   90.00
#
_symmetry.space_group_name_H-M   'P 1'
#
loop_
_entity.id
_entity.type
_entity.pdbx_description
1 polymer ?
#
loop_
_entity_poly.entity_id
_entity_poly.type
_entity_poly.pdbx_seq_one_letter_code
_entity_poly.pdbx_strand_id
1 'polypeptide(L)'
;MSVEQIQASAGSFQRRIQGRNAREYVAAIAVVVFFGWEFSRTPDLLSRIGFGLMIAGMFYMVWMLLSQGSGRHLPEDAGRSSFIEFQRGELVRQRDLLSSVWRWYLGPLIPGLAVLLATSFNHAIRAGHAFPVVVIALVAAFVAAVFAGIARLNGRAARKLQRQIDELDEAGR
;
A
#
# COMPACT_ATOMS: atom_id res chain seq x y z
N MET A 1 28.89 21.50 -7.37
CA MET A 1 27.42 21.60 -7.42
C MET A 1 27.04 22.86 -6.67
N SER A 2 26.32 23.79 -7.32
CA SER A 2 25.87 25.03 -6.67
C SER A 2 24.70 24.75 -5.72
N VAL A 3 24.52 25.59 -4.69
CA VAL A 3 23.43 25.50 -3.72
C VAL A 3 22.06 25.54 -4.43
N GLU A 4 21.95 26.30 -5.52
CA GLU A 4 20.74 26.37 -6.36
C GLU A 4 20.41 25.05 -7.06
N GLN A 5 21.41 24.29 -7.51
CA GLN A 5 21.20 22.95 -8.10
C GLN A 5 20.71 21.93 -7.07
N ILE A 6 21.18 22.05 -5.84
CA ILE A 6 20.75 21.17 -4.73
C ILE A 6 19.30 21.49 -4.35
N GLN A 7 18.94 22.78 -4.25
CA GLN A 7 17.58 23.22 -3.96
C GLN A 7 16.60 22.86 -5.09
N ALA A 8 16.99 23.01 -6.35
CA ALA A 8 16.17 22.63 -7.50
C ALA A 8 15.92 21.10 -7.56
N SER A 9 16.94 20.29 -7.25
CA SER A 9 16.80 18.83 -7.19
C SER A 9 15.91 18.39 -6.02
N ALA A 10 16.04 18.99 -4.86
CA ALA A 10 15.18 18.74 -3.70
C ALA A 10 13.71 19.11 -3.99
N GLY A 11 13.46 20.26 -4.63
CA GLY A 11 12.12 20.70 -5.00
C GLY A 11 11.45 19.79 -6.04
N SER A 12 12.21 19.25 -7.00
CA SER A 12 11.70 18.30 -8.01
C SER A 12 11.38 16.93 -7.40
N PHE A 13 12.20 16.48 -6.46
CA PHE A 13 11.98 15.25 -5.71
C PHE A 13 10.71 15.35 -4.83
N GLN A 14 10.53 16.46 -4.14
CA GLN A 14 9.37 16.70 -3.29
C GLN A 14 8.06 16.76 -4.11
N ARG A 15 8.07 17.39 -5.28
CA ARG A 15 6.91 17.40 -6.20
C ARG A 15 6.55 16.00 -6.73
N ARG A 16 7.55 15.14 -7.00
CA ARG A 16 7.30 13.74 -7.42
C ARG A 16 6.64 12.92 -6.31
N ILE A 17 7.09 13.10 -5.05
CA ILE A 17 6.49 12.43 -3.90
C ILE A 17 5.05 12.92 -3.67
N GLN A 18 4.81 14.22 -3.71
CA GLN A 18 3.48 14.81 -3.56
C GLN A 18 2.52 14.36 -4.69
N GLY A 19 2.99 14.33 -5.94
CA GLY A 19 2.19 13.86 -7.06
C GLY A 19 1.83 12.38 -7.01
N ARG A 20 2.71 11.55 -6.44
CA ARG A 20 2.43 10.14 -6.19
C ARG A 20 1.39 9.98 -5.09
N ASN A 21 1.58 10.64 -3.96
CA ASN A 21 0.65 10.57 -2.84
C ASN A 21 -0.74 11.10 -3.21
N ALA A 22 -0.82 12.18 -4.01
CA ALA A 22 -2.09 12.71 -4.48
C ALA A 22 -2.87 11.70 -5.33
N ARG A 23 -2.21 10.94 -6.22
CA ARG A 23 -2.87 9.89 -7.01
C ARG A 23 -3.36 8.74 -6.13
N GLU A 24 -2.58 8.35 -5.12
CA GLU A 24 -2.95 7.31 -4.17
C GLU A 24 -4.18 7.73 -3.34
N TYR A 25 -4.24 8.99 -2.90
CA TYR A 25 -5.41 9.52 -2.20
C TYR A 25 -6.65 9.61 -3.10
N VAL A 26 -6.51 10.07 -4.33
CA VAL A 26 -7.63 10.12 -5.29
C VAL A 26 -8.14 8.70 -5.57
N ALA A 27 -7.25 7.74 -5.78
CA ALA A 27 -7.64 6.34 -5.97
C ALA A 27 -8.35 5.77 -4.72
N ALA A 28 -7.83 6.04 -3.52
CA ALA A 28 -8.45 5.59 -2.27
C ALA A 28 -9.84 6.21 -2.08
N ILE A 29 -10.01 7.50 -2.33
CA ILE A 29 -11.32 8.18 -2.27
C ILE A 29 -12.29 7.58 -3.28
N ALA A 30 -11.88 7.38 -4.53
CA ALA A 30 -12.73 6.78 -5.56
C ALA A 30 -13.20 5.38 -5.15
N VAL A 31 -12.33 4.57 -4.58
CA VAL A 31 -12.66 3.22 -4.10
C VAL A 31 -13.60 3.27 -2.90
N VAL A 32 -13.37 4.18 -1.94
CA VAL A 32 -14.27 4.35 -0.77
C VAL A 32 -15.66 4.82 -1.21
N VAL A 33 -15.75 5.76 -2.14
CA VAL A 33 -17.01 6.23 -2.70
C VAL A 33 -17.75 5.11 -3.42
N PHE A 34 -17.04 4.32 -4.24
CA PHE A 34 -17.61 3.17 -4.94
C PHE A 34 -18.17 2.12 -3.96
N PHE A 35 -17.37 1.70 -2.97
CA PHE A 35 -17.84 0.72 -1.99
C PHE A 35 -18.93 1.29 -1.06
N GLY A 36 -18.89 2.57 -0.73
CA GLY A 36 -19.96 3.24 0.03
C GLY A 36 -21.28 3.28 -0.75
N TRP A 37 -21.21 3.51 -2.04
CA TRP A 37 -22.36 3.46 -2.94
C TRP A 37 -22.94 2.04 -3.01
N GLU A 38 -22.11 1.02 -3.23
CA GLU A 38 -22.54 -0.38 -3.26
C GLU A 38 -23.11 -0.83 -1.90
N PHE A 39 -22.47 -0.44 -0.80
CA PHE A 39 -22.98 -0.68 0.57
C PHE A 39 -24.41 -0.16 0.77
N SER A 40 -24.70 1.05 0.25
CA SER A 40 -26.03 1.66 0.41
C SER A 40 -27.12 1.02 -0.44
N ARG A 41 -26.75 0.42 -1.58
CA ARG A 41 -27.66 -0.19 -2.55
C ARG A 41 -27.92 -1.67 -2.34
N THR A 42 -26.99 -2.35 -1.71
CA THR A 42 -27.06 -3.81 -1.55
C THR A 42 -28.05 -4.19 -0.44
N PRO A 43 -29.10 -4.97 -0.71
CA PRO A 43 -30.08 -5.40 0.28
C PRO A 43 -29.56 -6.54 1.16
N ASP A 44 -28.60 -7.34 0.66
CA ASP A 44 -28.06 -8.51 1.32
C ASP A 44 -27.09 -8.11 2.46
N LEU A 45 -27.40 -8.55 3.67
CA LEU A 45 -26.64 -8.22 4.89
C LEU A 45 -25.18 -8.68 4.78
N LEU A 46 -24.94 -9.86 4.22
CA LEU A 46 -23.58 -10.43 4.15
C LEU A 46 -22.70 -9.63 3.18
N SER A 47 -23.24 -9.24 2.04
CA SER A 47 -22.55 -8.36 1.09
C SER A 47 -22.31 -6.97 1.69
N ARG A 48 -23.28 -6.42 2.46
CA ARG A 48 -23.07 -5.15 3.19
C ARG A 48 -21.92 -5.26 4.20
N ILE A 49 -21.82 -6.36 4.94
CA ILE A 49 -20.67 -6.61 5.83
C ILE A 49 -19.38 -6.63 5.03
N GLY A 50 -19.33 -7.32 3.88
CA GLY A 50 -18.18 -7.33 2.99
C GLY A 50 -17.73 -5.95 2.54
N PHE A 51 -18.67 -5.10 2.07
CA PHE A 51 -18.37 -3.71 1.70
C PHE A 51 -17.91 -2.88 2.90
N GLY A 52 -18.53 -3.03 4.06
CA GLY A 52 -18.12 -2.35 5.29
C GLY A 52 -16.70 -2.71 5.71
N LEU A 53 -16.33 -3.99 5.62
CA LEU A 53 -14.95 -4.46 5.89
C LEU A 53 -13.95 -3.90 4.88
N MET A 54 -14.32 -3.78 3.59
CA MET A 54 -13.46 -3.16 2.58
C MET A 54 -13.21 -1.68 2.89
N ILE A 55 -14.25 -0.94 3.26
CA ILE A 55 -14.15 0.47 3.65
C ILE A 55 -13.26 0.61 4.90
N ALA A 56 -13.48 -0.19 5.92
CA ALA A 56 -12.68 -0.18 7.15
C ALA A 56 -11.22 -0.51 6.88
N GLY A 57 -10.95 -1.52 6.04
CA GLY A 57 -9.61 -1.90 5.61
C GLY A 57 -8.90 -0.76 4.85
N MET A 58 -9.64 -0.03 4.00
CA MET A 58 -9.11 1.12 3.26
C MET A 58 -8.76 2.28 4.21
N PHE A 59 -9.62 2.61 5.18
CA PHE A 59 -9.31 3.63 6.19
C PHE A 59 -8.08 3.26 7.01
N TYR A 60 -7.98 2.00 7.44
CA TYR A 60 -6.79 1.51 8.15
C TYR A 60 -5.51 1.67 7.30
N MET A 61 -5.57 1.30 6.02
CA MET A 61 -4.44 1.44 5.11
C MET A 61 -4.01 2.91 4.94
N VAL A 62 -4.97 3.82 4.73
CA VAL A 62 -4.70 5.27 4.62
C VAL A 62 -4.12 5.82 5.92
N TRP A 63 -4.69 5.44 7.07
CA TRP A 63 -4.16 5.83 8.38
C TRP A 63 -2.73 5.37 8.58
N MET A 64 -2.42 4.13 8.21
CA MET A 64 -1.07 3.57 8.30
C MET A 64 -0.07 4.31 7.38
N LEU A 65 -0.49 4.64 6.16
CA LEU A 65 0.33 5.44 5.24
C LEU A 65 0.62 6.85 5.81
N LEU A 66 -0.37 7.48 6.41
CA LEU A 66 -0.21 8.80 7.03
C LEU A 66 0.69 8.76 8.26
N SER A 67 0.52 7.75 9.11
CA SER A 67 1.27 7.63 10.37
C SER A 67 2.73 7.22 10.17
N GLN A 68 3.02 6.40 9.18
CA GLN A 68 4.35 5.86 8.93
C GLN A 68 5.06 6.44 7.71
N GLY A 69 4.32 7.07 6.79
CA GLY A 69 4.85 7.66 5.55
C GLY A 69 5.54 9.01 5.72
N SER A 70 5.41 9.66 6.88
CA SER A 70 6.05 10.95 7.15
C SER A 70 7.54 10.76 7.39
N GLY A 71 8.37 11.23 6.44
CA GLY A 71 9.83 11.26 6.59
C GLY A 71 10.22 12.08 7.83
N ARG A 72 11.19 11.62 8.59
CA ARG A 72 11.79 12.40 9.68
C ARG A 72 12.64 13.51 9.08
N HIS A 73 12.53 14.73 9.64
CA HIS A 73 13.44 15.83 9.27
C HIS A 73 14.81 15.57 9.89
N LEU A 74 15.86 15.82 9.11
CA LEU A 74 17.23 15.86 9.64
C LEU A 74 17.33 17.02 10.66
N PRO A 75 17.97 16.82 11.82
CA PRO A 75 18.39 17.93 12.65
C PRO A 75 19.40 18.80 11.89
N GLU A 76 19.23 20.12 11.89
CA GLU A 76 20.07 21.06 11.15
C GLU A 76 21.55 21.04 11.60
N ASP A 77 21.84 20.55 12.81
CA ASP A 77 23.18 20.47 13.41
C ASP A 77 23.81 19.07 13.39
N ALA A 78 23.36 18.17 12.53
CA ALA A 78 23.86 16.80 12.47
C ALA A 78 25.31 16.75 11.92
N GLY A 79 26.28 16.39 12.72
CA GLY A 79 27.63 16.04 12.30
C GLY A 79 27.63 14.81 11.36
N ARG A 80 28.76 14.56 10.68
CA ARG A 80 28.90 13.49 9.65
C ARG A 80 28.49 12.10 10.14
N SER A 81 28.81 11.75 11.39
CA SER A 81 28.42 10.48 12.01
C SER A 81 26.90 10.38 12.24
N SER A 82 26.28 11.44 12.71
CA SER A 82 24.83 11.53 12.89
C SER A 82 24.06 11.43 11.57
N PHE A 83 24.67 11.91 10.48
CA PHE A 83 24.07 11.82 9.14
C PHE A 83 24.04 10.36 8.65
N ILE A 84 25.13 9.60 8.84
CA ILE A 84 25.21 8.18 8.44
C ILE A 84 24.21 7.35 9.24
N GLU A 85 24.15 7.56 10.57
CA GLU A 85 23.19 6.87 11.44
C GLU A 85 21.73 7.20 11.06
N PHE A 86 21.44 8.47 10.79
CA PHE A 86 20.13 8.89 10.33
C PHE A 86 19.74 8.24 9.01
N GLN A 87 20.65 8.25 8.02
CA GLN A 87 20.42 7.63 6.71
C GLN A 87 20.20 6.13 6.84
N ARG A 88 21.00 5.44 7.66
CA ARG A 88 20.82 4.03 7.97
C ARG A 88 19.46 3.76 8.61
N GLY A 89 19.08 4.56 9.60
CA GLY A 89 17.78 4.45 10.27
C GLY A 89 16.59 4.62 9.32
N GLU A 90 16.70 5.55 8.37
CA GLU A 90 15.67 5.76 7.36
C GLU A 90 15.58 4.60 6.37
N LEU A 91 16.70 4.04 5.93
CA LEU A 91 16.74 2.85 5.06
C LEU A 91 16.14 1.62 5.76
N VAL A 92 16.47 1.40 7.04
CA VAL A 92 15.90 0.31 7.85
C VAL A 92 14.38 0.47 7.95
N ARG A 93 13.90 1.67 8.27
CA ARG A 93 12.46 1.95 8.35
C ARG A 93 11.75 1.67 7.03
N GLN A 94 12.29 2.14 5.91
CA GLN A 94 11.71 1.91 4.58
C GLN A 94 11.72 0.43 4.21
N ARG A 95 12.81 -0.30 4.50
CA ARG A 95 12.89 -1.75 4.30
C ARG A 95 11.79 -2.47 5.08
N ASP A 96 11.60 -2.13 6.36
CA ASP A 96 10.62 -2.77 7.23
C ASP A 96 9.18 -2.51 6.78
N LEU A 97 8.89 -1.30 6.33
CA LEU A 97 7.60 -0.96 5.72
C LEU A 97 7.34 -1.80 4.45
N LEU A 98 8.31 -1.89 3.54
CA LEU A 98 8.17 -2.65 2.30
C LEU A 98 8.10 -4.17 2.56
N SER A 99 8.85 -4.69 3.52
CA SER A 99 8.82 -6.12 3.87
C SER A 99 7.50 -6.54 4.53
N SER A 100 6.85 -5.63 5.23
CA SER A 100 5.60 -5.87 5.94
C SER A 100 4.34 -5.45 5.17
N VAL A 101 4.47 -5.05 3.89
CA VAL A 101 3.34 -4.58 3.05
C VAL A 101 2.17 -5.56 3.02
N TRP A 102 2.45 -6.87 3.08
CA TRP A 102 1.42 -7.90 3.15
C TRP A 102 0.49 -7.71 4.36
N ARG A 103 1.03 -7.37 5.53
CA ARG A 103 0.26 -7.27 6.77
C ARG A 103 -0.57 -5.99 6.86
N TRP A 104 0.03 -4.84 6.53
CA TRP A 104 -0.63 -3.56 6.77
C TRP A 104 -1.37 -3.00 5.54
N TYR A 105 -0.99 -3.41 4.34
CA TYR A 105 -1.59 -2.92 3.09
C TYR A 105 -2.61 -3.90 2.52
N LEU A 106 -2.24 -5.17 2.35
CA LEU A 106 -3.10 -6.18 1.75
C LEU A 106 -3.99 -6.88 2.77
N GLY A 107 -3.46 -7.21 3.96
CA GLY A 107 -4.14 -7.95 5.00
C GLY A 107 -5.51 -7.39 5.39
N PRO A 108 -5.64 -6.08 5.64
CA PRO A 108 -6.93 -5.48 6.02
C PRO A 108 -8.03 -5.58 4.96
N LEU A 109 -7.67 -5.76 3.69
CA LEU A 109 -8.63 -5.90 2.59
C LEU A 109 -9.12 -7.34 2.39
N ILE A 110 -8.34 -8.33 2.83
CA ILE A 110 -8.65 -9.75 2.62
C ILE A 110 -10.01 -10.17 3.19
N PRO A 111 -10.37 -9.82 4.45
CA PRO A 111 -11.66 -10.26 5.00
C PRO A 111 -12.85 -9.75 4.20
N GLY A 112 -12.86 -8.46 3.85
CA GLY A 112 -13.93 -7.87 3.05
C GLY A 112 -14.03 -8.50 1.66
N LEU A 113 -12.89 -8.68 0.99
CA LEU A 113 -12.80 -9.33 -0.31
C LEU A 113 -13.31 -10.78 -0.26
N ALA A 114 -12.90 -11.55 0.76
CA ALA A 114 -13.32 -12.94 0.93
C ALA A 114 -14.85 -13.06 1.10
N VAL A 115 -15.45 -12.18 1.92
CA VAL A 115 -16.91 -12.14 2.10
C VAL A 115 -17.60 -11.80 0.79
N LEU A 116 -17.15 -10.77 0.06
CA LEU A 116 -17.76 -10.36 -1.21
C LEU A 116 -17.64 -11.44 -2.29
N LEU A 117 -16.49 -12.08 -2.41
CA LEU A 117 -16.31 -13.18 -3.36
C LEU A 117 -17.21 -14.37 -3.00
N ALA A 118 -17.27 -14.75 -1.72
CA ALA A 118 -18.10 -15.88 -1.27
C ALA A 118 -19.59 -15.63 -1.49
N THR A 119 -20.08 -14.41 -1.20
CA THR A 119 -21.49 -14.05 -1.44
C THR A 119 -21.82 -14.00 -2.92
N SER A 120 -20.96 -13.39 -3.74
CA SER A 120 -21.13 -13.33 -5.19
C SER A 120 -21.14 -14.72 -5.82
N PHE A 121 -20.23 -15.59 -5.37
CA PHE A 121 -20.14 -16.97 -5.84
C PHE A 121 -21.39 -17.77 -5.47
N ASN A 122 -21.87 -17.65 -4.23
CA ASN A 122 -23.07 -18.32 -3.77
C ASN A 122 -24.32 -17.86 -4.55
N HIS A 123 -24.44 -16.55 -4.81
CA HIS A 123 -25.53 -16.02 -5.64
C HIS A 123 -25.48 -16.56 -7.08
N ALA A 124 -24.29 -16.61 -7.69
CA ALA A 124 -24.11 -17.13 -9.04
C ALA A 124 -24.47 -18.62 -9.15
N ILE A 125 -24.08 -19.44 -8.17
CA ILE A 125 -24.44 -20.87 -8.13
C ILE A 125 -25.95 -21.04 -7.98
N ARG A 126 -26.59 -20.29 -7.07
CA ARG A 126 -28.04 -20.40 -6.87
C ARG A 126 -28.86 -19.94 -8.07
N ALA A 127 -28.33 -19.01 -8.87
CA ALA A 127 -28.95 -18.57 -10.11
C ALA A 127 -28.82 -19.60 -11.24
N GLY A 128 -28.03 -20.66 -11.07
CA GLY A 128 -27.87 -21.75 -12.05
C GLY A 128 -27.11 -21.34 -13.31
N HIS A 129 -26.43 -20.19 -13.31
CA HIS A 129 -25.73 -19.69 -14.49
C HIS A 129 -24.20 -19.89 -14.37
N ALA A 130 -23.61 -20.65 -15.29
CA ALA A 130 -22.17 -20.92 -15.30
C ALA A 130 -21.33 -19.65 -15.60
N PHE A 131 -21.84 -18.74 -16.45
CA PHE A 131 -21.10 -17.54 -16.87
C PHE A 131 -20.70 -16.63 -15.71
N PRO A 132 -21.58 -16.21 -14.78
CA PRO A 132 -21.19 -15.41 -13.62
C PRO A 132 -20.16 -16.10 -12.72
N VAL A 133 -20.26 -17.43 -12.56
CA VAL A 133 -19.29 -18.21 -11.76
C VAL A 133 -17.87 -18.09 -12.35
N VAL A 134 -17.75 -18.26 -13.66
CA VAL A 134 -16.46 -18.11 -14.37
C VAL A 134 -15.92 -16.69 -14.22
N VAL A 135 -16.76 -15.67 -14.38
CA VAL A 135 -16.33 -14.26 -14.22
C VAL A 135 -15.81 -13.98 -12.81
N ILE A 136 -16.53 -14.44 -11.76
CA ILE A 136 -16.10 -14.26 -10.37
C ILE A 136 -14.76 -14.97 -10.11
N ALA A 137 -14.59 -16.18 -10.63
CA ALA A 137 -13.34 -16.92 -10.51
C ALA A 137 -12.16 -16.18 -11.18
N LEU A 138 -12.39 -15.62 -12.38
CA LEU A 138 -11.39 -14.82 -13.09
C LEU A 138 -11.03 -13.54 -12.33
N VAL A 139 -12.02 -12.84 -11.77
CA VAL A 139 -11.80 -11.66 -10.92
C VAL A 139 -11.00 -12.04 -9.68
N ALA A 140 -11.34 -13.12 -9.00
CA ALA A 140 -10.61 -13.62 -7.82
C ALA A 140 -9.15 -13.95 -8.18
N ALA A 141 -8.93 -14.66 -9.30
CA ALA A 141 -7.59 -14.98 -9.78
C ALA A 141 -6.78 -13.73 -10.14
N PHE A 142 -7.41 -12.76 -10.80
CA PHE A 142 -6.78 -11.48 -11.14
C PHE A 142 -6.37 -10.70 -9.87
N VAL A 143 -7.26 -10.58 -8.89
CA VAL A 143 -6.95 -9.90 -7.62
C VAL A 143 -5.82 -10.61 -6.88
N ALA A 144 -5.84 -11.95 -6.83
CA ALA A 144 -4.77 -12.74 -6.23
C ALA A 144 -3.42 -12.51 -6.94
N ALA A 145 -3.42 -12.45 -8.27
CA ALA A 145 -2.22 -12.16 -9.07
C ALA A 145 -1.69 -10.73 -8.80
N VAL A 146 -2.57 -9.74 -8.71
CA VAL A 146 -2.20 -8.35 -8.34
C VAL A 146 -1.59 -8.31 -6.94
N PHE A 147 -2.19 -8.96 -5.95
CA PHE A 147 -1.69 -9.03 -4.58
C PHE A 147 -0.31 -9.69 -4.53
N ALA A 148 -0.15 -10.81 -5.22
CA ALA A 148 1.14 -11.49 -5.34
C ALA A 148 2.19 -10.62 -6.04
N GLY A 149 1.80 -9.88 -7.08
CA GLY A 149 2.65 -8.91 -7.76
C GLY A 149 3.14 -7.80 -6.84
N ILE A 150 2.22 -7.17 -6.10
CA ILE A 150 2.55 -6.12 -5.12
C ILE A 150 3.51 -6.66 -4.06
N ALA A 151 3.21 -7.82 -3.46
CA ALA A 151 4.06 -8.43 -2.45
C ALA A 151 5.48 -8.75 -2.99
N ARG A 152 5.57 -9.30 -4.21
CA ARG A 152 6.86 -9.60 -4.86
C ARG A 152 7.68 -8.35 -5.17
N LEU A 153 7.05 -7.29 -5.71
CA LEU A 153 7.72 -6.04 -6.04
C LEU A 153 8.26 -5.35 -4.78
N ASN A 154 7.45 -5.26 -3.73
CA ASN A 154 7.86 -4.68 -2.46
C ASN A 154 8.95 -5.53 -1.78
N GLY A 155 8.85 -6.85 -1.83
CA GLY A 155 9.90 -7.74 -1.33
C GLY A 155 11.24 -7.60 -2.09
N ARG A 156 11.20 -7.34 -3.41
CA ARG A 156 12.42 -7.02 -4.18
C ARG A 156 13.00 -5.67 -3.77
N ALA A 157 12.16 -4.66 -3.60
CA ALA A 157 12.59 -3.34 -3.14
C ALA A 157 13.20 -3.40 -1.72
N ALA A 158 12.57 -4.13 -0.79
CA ALA A 158 13.10 -4.35 0.55
C ALA A 158 14.49 -5.01 0.53
N ARG A 159 14.71 -6.03 -0.31
CA ARG A 159 16.03 -6.66 -0.48
C ARG A 159 17.08 -5.71 -1.06
N LYS A 160 16.68 -4.80 -1.95
CA LYS A 160 17.61 -3.77 -2.47
C LYS A 160 18.03 -2.80 -1.37
N LEU A 161 17.09 -2.36 -0.54
CA LEU A 161 17.40 -1.50 0.62
C LEU A 161 18.29 -2.22 1.63
N GLN A 162 18.08 -3.51 1.87
CA GLN A 162 18.94 -4.30 2.75
C GLN A 162 20.40 -4.28 2.26
N ARG A 163 20.65 -4.48 0.98
CA ARG A 163 22.02 -4.41 0.42
C ARG A 163 22.66 -3.03 0.63
N GLN A 164 21.90 -1.95 0.48
CA GLN A 164 22.41 -0.60 0.73
C GLN A 164 22.75 -0.38 2.21
N ILE A 165 22.00 -1.00 3.13
CA ILE A 165 22.32 -0.98 4.57
C ILE A 165 23.62 -1.74 4.83
N ASP A 166 23.76 -2.93 4.25
CA ASP A 166 24.95 -3.77 4.40
C ASP A 166 26.22 -3.04 3.87
N GLU A 167 26.12 -2.38 2.69
CA GLU A 167 27.21 -1.55 2.12
C GLU A 167 27.60 -0.38 3.03
N LEU A 168 26.61 0.29 3.68
CA LEU A 168 26.88 1.36 4.64
C LEU A 168 27.56 0.84 5.91
N ASP A 169 27.16 -0.33 6.39
CA ASP A 169 27.73 -0.96 7.58
C ASP A 169 29.17 -1.45 7.33
N GLU A 170 29.50 -1.86 6.09
CA GLU A 170 30.88 -2.20 5.68
C GLU A 170 31.76 -0.95 5.54
N ALA A 171 31.25 0.13 4.99
CA ALA A 171 32.01 1.38 4.81
C ALA A 171 32.25 2.15 6.12
N GLY A 172 31.51 1.83 7.17
CA GLY A 172 31.66 2.42 8.50
C GLY A 172 32.59 1.67 9.45
N ARG A 173 33.15 0.50 9.00
CA ARG A 173 34.15 -0.29 9.75
C ARG A 173 35.56 0.11 9.38
#